data_3657d78a58f0aac2ba150416f5209c86
#
_entry.id   3657d78a58f0aac2ba150416f5209c86
#
_cell.length_a   1.000
_cell.length_b   1.000
_cell.length_c   1.000
_cell.angle_alpha   90.00
_cell.angle_beta   90.00
_cell.angle_gamma   90.00
#
_symmetry.space_group_name_H-M   'P 1'
#
loop_
_entity.id
_entity.type
_entity.pdbx_description
1 polymer ?
#
loop_
_entity_poly.entity_id
_entity_poly.type
_entity_poly.pdbx_seq_one_letter_code
_entity_poly.pdbx_strand_id
1 'polypeptide(L)'
;MANCSTLVTENSVYNNLLQDKQTTTTNGKYSEVPGFPKIFTFSVGKPLWNKLRYHILVMENLGPDLHQLFHQRKKHFSIKTILMLASQFLTRIEFLHKEGYIHRDIKPANFLMGIGKNKHVVYLADFGLAKRNKEIYNERTKFEGTAHYASLNTHLGISQSRRDDMESIGYVLMEFLSGSQPWDKRNKKTKKRL
;
A
#
# COMPACT_ATOMS: atom_id res chain seq x y z
N MET A 1 6.22 -13.65 9.62
CA MET A 1 5.11 -13.41 10.56
C MET A 1 4.95 -11.91 10.73
N ALA A 2 3.83 -11.34 10.36
CA ALA A 2 3.56 -9.93 10.62
C ALA A 2 3.57 -9.71 12.14
N ASN A 3 4.24 -8.67 12.60
CA ASN A 3 4.34 -8.35 14.02
C ASN A 3 2.91 -8.04 14.52
N CYS A 4 2.54 -8.51 15.70
CA CYS A 4 1.20 -8.30 16.29
C CYS A 4 0.75 -6.82 16.24
N SER A 5 1.70 -5.89 16.31
CA SER A 5 1.47 -4.44 16.22
C SER A 5 1.02 -3.96 14.83
N THR A 6 1.45 -4.60 13.74
CA THR A 6 1.13 -4.18 12.37
C THR A 6 -0.33 -4.42 12.02
N LEU A 7 -0.90 -5.58 12.34
CA LEU A 7 -2.32 -5.86 12.10
C LEU A 7 -3.26 -4.98 12.94
N VAL A 8 -2.86 -4.64 14.19
CA VAL A 8 -3.63 -3.69 15.00
C VAL A 8 -3.62 -2.30 14.38
N THR A 9 -2.46 -1.85 13.90
CA THR A 9 -2.34 -0.58 13.19
C THR A 9 -3.20 -0.58 11.93
N GLU A 10 -3.09 -1.63 11.12
CA GLU A 10 -3.84 -1.77 9.88
C GLU A 10 -5.35 -1.73 10.12
N ASN A 11 -5.86 -2.50 11.09
CA ASN A 11 -7.28 -2.46 11.47
C ASN A 11 -7.72 -1.06 11.94
N SER A 12 -6.90 -0.38 12.74
CA SER A 12 -7.20 0.99 13.20
C SER A 12 -7.29 1.97 12.04
N VAL A 13 -6.39 1.86 11.05
CA VAL A 13 -6.42 2.73 9.86
C VAL A 13 -7.69 2.45 9.04
N TYR A 14 -8.00 1.18 8.74
CA TYR A 14 -9.22 0.83 8.01
C TYR A 14 -10.48 1.35 8.72
N ASN A 15 -10.57 1.17 10.03
CA ASN A 15 -11.72 1.66 10.79
C ASN A 15 -11.86 3.18 10.65
N ASN A 16 -10.77 3.94 10.80
CA ASN A 16 -10.82 5.39 10.66
C ASN A 16 -11.12 5.87 9.23
N LEU A 17 -10.63 5.14 8.20
CA LEU A 17 -10.90 5.47 6.81
C LEU A 17 -12.34 5.15 6.38
N LEU A 18 -12.96 4.12 6.97
CA LEU A 18 -14.23 3.56 6.50
C LEU A 18 -15.41 3.89 7.42
N GLN A 19 -15.20 4.10 8.74
CA GLN A 19 -16.30 4.32 9.70
C GLN A 19 -16.95 5.69 9.55
N ASP A 20 -16.19 6.75 9.30
CA ASP A 20 -16.76 8.11 9.19
C ASP A 20 -17.54 8.35 7.88
N LYS A 21 -17.52 7.41 6.94
CA LYS A 21 -18.20 7.51 5.64
C LYS A 21 -19.37 6.55 5.47
N GLN A 22 -19.76 5.86 6.52
CA GLN A 22 -21.08 5.22 6.60
C GLN A 22 -22.20 6.26 6.87
N THR A 23 -22.00 7.52 6.49
CA THR A 23 -23.10 8.47 6.44
C THR A 23 -24.11 7.95 5.44
N THR A 24 -25.21 7.48 5.95
CA THR A 24 -26.44 7.20 5.23
C THR A 24 -26.72 8.36 4.27
N THR A 25 -26.46 8.15 2.98
CA THR A 25 -27.17 8.94 1.98
C THR A 25 -28.64 8.69 2.23
N THR A 26 -29.48 9.69 2.07
CA THR A 26 -30.95 9.67 2.25
C THR A 26 -31.68 8.49 1.58
N ASN A 27 -30.98 7.60 0.89
CA ASN A 27 -31.47 6.40 0.19
C ASN A 27 -30.87 5.06 0.71
N GLY A 28 -30.29 5.01 1.92
CA GLY A 28 -29.85 3.75 2.53
C GLY A 28 -28.69 3.01 1.84
N LYS A 29 -27.99 3.63 0.88
CA LYS A 29 -26.81 3.06 0.25
C LYS A 29 -25.55 3.54 0.98
N TYR A 30 -24.80 2.59 1.54
CA TYR A 30 -23.45 2.86 2.05
C TYR A 30 -22.58 3.34 0.89
N SER A 31 -21.97 4.53 1.02
CA SER A 31 -20.98 4.98 0.06
C SER A 31 -19.70 4.16 0.27
N GLU A 32 -19.50 3.14 -0.56
CA GLU A 32 -18.21 2.45 -0.63
C GLU A 32 -17.14 3.45 -1.04
N VAL A 33 -16.04 3.53 -0.31
CA VAL A 33 -14.87 4.30 -0.74
C VAL A 33 -14.14 3.46 -1.78
N PRO A 34 -14.21 3.81 -3.07
CA PRO A 34 -13.66 2.95 -4.12
C PRO A 34 -12.14 2.82 -3.96
N GLY A 35 -11.64 1.59 -4.05
CA GLY A 35 -10.20 1.31 -4.05
C GLY A 35 -9.58 1.15 -2.67
N PHE A 36 -10.39 0.87 -1.66
CA PHE A 36 -9.96 0.38 -0.35
C PHE A 36 -10.73 -0.91 -0.03
N PRO A 37 -10.05 -1.98 0.43
CA PRO A 37 -10.71 -3.24 0.75
C PRO A 37 -11.75 -3.07 1.86
N LYS A 38 -12.86 -3.76 1.76
CA LYS A 38 -13.86 -3.83 2.82
C LYS A 38 -13.36 -4.72 3.95
N ILE A 39 -13.46 -4.26 5.19
CA ILE A 39 -13.13 -5.06 6.36
C ILE A 39 -14.41 -5.66 6.92
N PHE A 40 -14.43 -6.99 7.06
CA PHE A 40 -15.59 -7.70 7.62
C PHE A 40 -15.46 -7.89 9.11
N THR A 41 -14.28 -8.25 9.61
CA THR A 41 -14.03 -8.40 11.04
C THR A 41 -12.57 -8.34 11.40
N PHE A 42 -12.31 -7.94 12.64
CA PHE A 42 -11.02 -8.05 13.29
C PHE A 42 -11.21 -8.72 14.65
N SER A 43 -10.48 -9.78 14.91
CA SER A 43 -10.61 -10.54 16.15
C SER A 43 -9.27 -11.07 16.65
N VAL A 44 -9.23 -11.45 17.92
CA VAL A 44 -8.10 -12.17 18.52
C VAL A 44 -8.58 -13.58 18.84
N GLY A 45 -8.05 -14.56 18.15
CA GLY A 45 -8.45 -15.96 18.26
C GLY A 45 -7.32 -16.88 18.71
N LYS A 46 -7.69 -18.00 19.33
CA LYS A 46 -6.83 -19.16 19.53
C LYS A 46 -7.33 -20.29 18.63
N PRO A 47 -6.61 -20.73 17.62
CA PRO A 47 -7.00 -21.91 16.86
C PRO A 47 -6.91 -23.14 17.75
N LEU A 48 -7.77 -24.13 17.50
CA LEU A 48 -7.86 -25.36 18.32
C LEU A 48 -6.55 -26.16 18.38
N TRP A 49 -5.71 -26.02 17.33
CA TRP A 49 -4.44 -26.76 17.21
C TRP A 49 -3.22 -26.03 17.79
N ASN A 50 -3.39 -24.78 18.31
CA ASN A 50 -2.28 -24.00 18.83
C ASN A 50 -2.69 -23.19 20.07
N LYS A 51 -1.78 -23.09 21.05
CA LYS A 51 -1.99 -22.29 22.28
C LYS A 51 -1.73 -20.80 22.07
N LEU A 52 -1.14 -20.40 20.94
CA LEU A 52 -0.83 -19.00 20.63
C LEU A 52 -2.09 -18.21 20.26
N ARG A 53 -2.12 -16.95 20.63
CA ARG A 53 -3.15 -16.01 20.18
C ARG A 53 -2.72 -15.38 18.85
N TYR A 54 -3.67 -15.29 17.93
CA TYR A 54 -3.47 -14.66 16.62
C TYR A 54 -4.44 -13.49 16.47
N HIS A 55 -3.94 -12.40 15.86
CA HIS A 55 -4.80 -11.35 15.34
C HIS A 55 -5.29 -11.80 13.95
N ILE A 56 -6.59 -11.71 13.73
CA ILE A 56 -7.26 -12.17 12.51
C ILE A 56 -7.99 -10.97 11.92
N LEU A 57 -7.59 -10.56 10.72
CA LEU A 57 -8.27 -9.55 9.93
C LEU A 57 -8.95 -10.24 8.75
N VAL A 58 -10.27 -10.16 8.65
CA VAL A 58 -11.06 -10.70 7.54
C VAL A 58 -11.48 -9.54 6.66
N MET A 59 -11.06 -9.59 5.41
CA MET A 59 -11.27 -8.50 4.46
C MET A 59 -11.80 -9.00 3.12
N GLU A 60 -12.24 -8.08 2.29
CA GLU A 60 -12.68 -8.34 0.92
C GLU A 60 -11.62 -9.14 0.15
N ASN A 61 -12.06 -10.18 -0.55
CA ASN A 61 -11.19 -10.91 -1.45
C ASN A 61 -10.95 -10.09 -2.72
N LEU A 62 -9.70 -9.84 -3.04
CA LEU A 62 -9.25 -9.10 -4.21
C LEU A 62 -8.54 -9.99 -5.21
N GLY A 63 -8.33 -9.46 -6.40
CA GLY A 63 -7.56 -10.09 -7.47
C GLY A 63 -6.04 -10.01 -7.23
N PRO A 64 -5.25 -10.30 -8.27
CA PRO A 64 -3.80 -10.26 -8.19
C PRO A 64 -3.29 -8.84 -7.93
N ASP A 65 -2.16 -8.75 -7.26
CA ASP A 65 -1.42 -7.50 -7.10
C ASP A 65 -0.67 -7.09 -8.38
N LEU A 66 -0.29 -5.82 -8.45
CA LEU A 66 0.36 -5.27 -9.65
C LEU A 66 1.79 -5.78 -9.83
N HIS A 67 2.48 -6.23 -8.77
CA HIS A 67 3.78 -6.87 -8.91
C HIS A 67 3.65 -8.20 -9.67
N GLN A 68 2.68 -9.05 -9.28
CA GLN A 68 2.38 -10.30 -9.98
C GLN A 68 1.99 -10.05 -11.44
N LEU A 69 1.06 -9.12 -11.68
CA LEU A 69 0.62 -8.79 -13.04
C LEU A 69 1.76 -8.26 -13.91
N PHE A 70 2.62 -7.41 -13.37
CA PHE A 70 3.76 -6.86 -14.09
C PHE A 70 4.74 -7.96 -14.48
N HIS A 71 5.04 -8.90 -13.58
CA HIS A 71 5.87 -10.05 -13.88
C HIS A 71 5.25 -11.00 -14.91
N GLN A 72 3.95 -11.29 -14.81
CA GLN A 72 3.21 -12.09 -15.80
C GLN A 72 3.25 -11.46 -17.20
N ARG A 73 3.26 -10.13 -17.28
CA ARG A 73 3.41 -9.35 -18.53
C ARG A 73 4.87 -9.12 -18.93
N LYS A 74 5.81 -9.97 -18.46
CA LYS A 74 7.25 -9.88 -18.76
C LYS A 74 7.84 -8.50 -18.46
N LYS A 75 7.38 -7.86 -17.41
CA LYS A 75 7.77 -6.51 -16.98
C LYS A 75 7.50 -5.42 -18.04
N HIS A 76 6.36 -5.52 -18.69
CA HIS A 76 5.93 -4.55 -19.69
C HIS A 76 4.45 -4.22 -19.56
N PHE A 77 4.15 -2.95 -19.30
CA PHE A 77 2.83 -2.36 -19.42
C PHE A 77 2.83 -1.31 -20.53
N SER A 78 1.72 -1.18 -21.25
CA SER A 78 1.57 -0.09 -22.21
C SER A 78 1.51 1.27 -21.49
N ILE A 79 1.94 2.34 -22.15
CA ILE A 79 1.84 3.71 -21.62
C ILE A 79 0.40 4.01 -21.19
N LYS A 80 -0.59 3.60 -21.97
CA LYS A 80 -2.01 3.76 -21.62
C LYS A 80 -2.33 3.09 -20.29
N THR A 81 -1.87 1.85 -20.07
CA THR A 81 -2.06 1.13 -18.80
C THR A 81 -1.41 1.87 -17.64
N ILE A 82 -0.17 2.34 -17.82
CA ILE A 82 0.58 3.07 -16.79
C ILE A 82 -0.15 4.35 -16.39
N LEU A 83 -0.64 5.13 -17.35
CA LEU A 83 -1.39 6.35 -17.08
C LEU A 83 -2.71 6.09 -16.35
N MET A 84 -3.43 5.02 -16.73
CA MET A 84 -4.65 4.60 -16.02
C MET A 84 -4.37 4.17 -14.58
N LEU A 85 -3.28 3.46 -14.34
CA LEU A 85 -2.83 3.07 -12.99
C LEU A 85 -2.40 4.29 -12.18
N ALA A 86 -1.61 5.19 -12.77
CA ALA A 86 -1.14 6.41 -12.13
C ALA A 86 -2.30 7.27 -11.62
N SER A 87 -3.32 7.48 -12.45
CA SER A 87 -4.53 8.22 -12.05
C SER A 87 -5.20 7.59 -10.83
N GLN A 88 -5.32 6.27 -10.80
CA GLN A 88 -5.91 5.57 -9.66
C GLN A 88 -5.02 5.62 -8.41
N PHE A 89 -3.69 5.47 -8.54
CA PHE A 89 -2.76 5.61 -7.41
C PHE A 89 -2.89 6.97 -6.75
N LEU A 90 -2.84 8.03 -7.55
CA LEU A 90 -2.96 9.40 -7.05
C LEU A 90 -4.28 9.61 -6.31
N THR A 91 -5.39 9.11 -6.84
CA THR A 91 -6.70 9.20 -6.18
C THR A 91 -6.73 8.49 -4.83
N ARG A 92 -6.11 7.28 -4.71
CA ARG A 92 -6.06 6.51 -3.45
C ARG A 92 -5.19 7.22 -2.41
N ILE A 93 -4.02 7.68 -2.83
CA ILE A 93 -3.09 8.37 -1.93
C ILE A 93 -3.64 9.74 -1.52
N GLU A 94 -4.24 10.49 -2.43
CA GLU A 94 -4.91 11.75 -2.08
C GLU A 94 -5.96 11.55 -1.00
N PHE A 95 -6.80 10.51 -1.16
CA PHE A 95 -7.80 10.17 -0.16
C PHE A 95 -7.16 9.86 1.19
N LEU A 96 -6.16 8.95 1.23
CA LEU A 96 -5.45 8.58 2.45
C LEU A 96 -4.82 9.80 3.14
N HIS A 97 -4.20 10.69 2.36
CA HIS A 97 -3.56 11.90 2.86
C HIS A 97 -4.56 12.94 3.37
N LYS A 98 -5.76 13.04 2.78
CA LYS A 98 -6.86 13.87 3.27
C LYS A 98 -7.40 13.39 4.61
N GLU A 99 -7.43 12.07 4.83
CA GLU A 99 -7.81 11.47 6.12
C GLU A 99 -6.69 11.58 7.18
N GLY A 100 -5.58 12.26 6.86
CA GLY A 100 -4.48 12.53 7.77
C GLY A 100 -3.51 11.37 7.97
N TYR A 101 -3.46 10.41 7.07
CA TYR A 101 -2.53 9.28 7.12
C TYR A 101 -1.49 9.35 6.01
N ILE A 102 -0.32 8.73 6.24
CA ILE A 102 0.69 8.39 5.25
C ILE A 102 0.87 6.87 5.23
N HIS A 103 1.13 6.29 4.06
CA HIS A 103 1.20 4.83 3.89
C HIS A 103 2.53 4.24 4.32
N ARG A 104 3.65 4.84 3.90
CA ARG A 104 5.05 4.50 4.20
C ARG A 104 5.58 3.19 3.59
N ASP A 105 4.77 2.47 2.83
CA ASP A 105 5.20 1.26 2.12
C ASP A 105 4.54 1.15 0.74
N ILE A 106 4.60 2.21 -0.04
CA ILE A 106 4.08 2.21 -1.42
C ILE A 106 4.96 1.33 -2.29
N LYS A 107 4.35 0.30 -2.87
CA LYS A 107 4.99 -0.67 -3.78
C LYS A 107 3.94 -1.37 -4.65
N PRO A 108 4.31 -1.99 -5.79
CA PRO A 108 3.36 -2.69 -6.66
C PRO A 108 2.55 -3.79 -5.96
N ALA A 109 3.14 -4.50 -4.98
CA ALA A 109 2.48 -5.57 -4.24
C ALA A 109 1.33 -5.09 -3.32
N ASN A 110 1.30 -3.80 -2.97
CA ASN A 110 0.26 -3.20 -2.14
C ASN A 110 -0.88 -2.58 -2.96
N PHE A 111 -0.81 -2.64 -4.30
CA PHE A 111 -1.90 -2.30 -5.21
C PHE A 111 -2.47 -3.57 -5.82
N LEU A 112 -3.72 -3.90 -5.46
CA LEU A 112 -4.42 -5.10 -5.93
C LEU A 112 -5.52 -4.73 -6.91
N MET A 113 -5.76 -5.57 -7.89
CA MET A 113 -6.93 -5.41 -8.77
C MET A 113 -8.19 -5.90 -8.08
N GLY A 114 -9.31 -5.28 -8.35
CA GLY A 114 -10.61 -5.84 -7.95
C GLY A 114 -10.95 -7.11 -8.74
N ILE A 115 -12.06 -7.73 -8.37
CA ILE A 115 -12.62 -8.93 -9.05
C ILE A 115 -14.03 -8.65 -9.58
N GLY A 116 -14.49 -9.48 -10.51
CA GLY A 116 -15.84 -9.40 -11.08
C GLY A 116 -16.12 -8.02 -11.73
N LYS A 117 -17.16 -7.34 -11.28
CA LYS A 117 -17.53 -6.00 -11.76
C LYS A 117 -16.48 -4.94 -11.50
N ASN A 118 -15.66 -5.12 -10.47
CA ASN A 118 -14.61 -4.19 -10.05
C ASN A 118 -13.21 -4.53 -10.62
N LYS A 119 -13.10 -5.44 -11.58
CA LYS A 119 -11.83 -5.91 -12.14
C LYS A 119 -10.90 -4.82 -12.71
N HIS A 120 -11.42 -3.63 -12.97
CA HIS A 120 -10.69 -2.45 -13.47
C HIS A 120 -10.34 -1.44 -12.36
N VAL A 121 -10.76 -1.70 -11.13
CA VAL A 121 -10.49 -0.85 -9.97
C VAL A 121 -9.23 -1.32 -9.29
N VAL A 122 -8.32 -0.38 -9.00
CA VAL A 122 -7.13 -0.64 -8.20
C VAL A 122 -7.45 -0.35 -6.74
N TYR A 123 -7.12 -1.28 -5.87
CA TYR A 123 -7.25 -1.19 -4.42
C TYR A 123 -5.89 -0.98 -3.78
N LEU A 124 -5.80 -0.05 -2.84
CA LEU A 124 -4.65 0.13 -1.98
C LEU A 124 -4.87 -0.65 -0.68
N ALA A 125 -3.91 -1.48 -0.30
CA ALA A 125 -3.98 -2.35 0.86
C ALA A 125 -2.66 -2.34 1.65
N ASP A 126 -2.64 -3.08 2.77
CA ASP A 126 -1.50 -3.20 3.69
C ASP A 126 -1.13 -1.88 4.36
N PHE A 127 -1.97 -1.47 5.31
CA PHE A 127 -1.73 -0.29 6.16
C PHE A 127 -0.94 -0.61 7.43
N GLY A 128 -0.27 -1.75 7.48
CA GLY A 128 0.49 -2.20 8.65
C GLY A 128 1.60 -1.22 9.08
N LEU A 129 2.14 -0.44 8.14
CA LEU A 129 3.12 0.60 8.40
C LEU A 129 2.53 2.02 8.37
N ALA A 130 1.23 2.17 8.07
CA ALA A 130 0.63 3.50 7.96
C ALA A 130 0.67 4.26 9.29
N LYS A 131 0.77 5.59 9.21
CA LYS A 131 0.89 6.47 10.37
C LYS A 131 0.11 7.76 10.14
N ARG A 132 -0.42 8.33 11.23
CA ARG A 132 -0.95 9.71 11.17
C ARG A 132 0.16 10.67 10.79
N ASN A 133 -0.10 11.50 9.79
CA ASN A 133 0.82 12.53 9.35
C ASN A 133 0.86 13.66 10.42
N LYS A 134 1.77 13.50 11.37
CA LYS A 134 2.09 14.56 12.33
C LYS A 134 3.28 15.33 11.78
N GLU A 135 3.19 16.63 11.68
CA GLU A 135 4.23 17.52 11.14
C GLU A 135 5.47 17.65 12.05
N ILE A 136 5.87 16.56 12.71
CA ILE A 136 7.07 16.55 13.55
C ILE A 136 8.23 16.08 12.67
N TYR A 137 9.05 17.04 12.24
CA TYR A 137 10.30 16.76 11.56
C TYR A 137 11.29 16.08 12.53
N ASN A 138 11.89 14.95 12.12
CA ASN A 138 12.92 14.26 12.86
C ASN A 138 13.94 13.66 11.87
N GLU A 139 15.23 13.84 12.13
CA GLU A 139 16.36 13.39 11.30
C GLU A 139 16.95 12.04 11.75
N ARG A 140 16.37 11.39 12.77
CA ARG A 140 16.88 10.13 13.32
C ARG A 140 15.78 9.10 13.47
N THR A 141 15.08 8.82 12.36
CA THR A 141 14.05 7.77 12.36
C THR A 141 14.62 6.45 11.87
N LYS A 142 14.09 5.36 12.39
CA LYS A 142 14.38 4.02 11.84
C LYS A 142 13.82 3.92 10.44
N PHE A 143 14.54 3.20 9.58
CA PHE A 143 14.05 2.87 8.25
C PHE A 143 12.79 2.01 8.37
N GLU A 144 11.72 2.41 7.68
CA GLU A 144 10.47 1.67 7.57
C GLU A 144 9.97 1.71 6.14
N GLY A 145 9.50 0.57 5.64
CA GLY A 145 9.05 0.37 4.27
C GLY A 145 9.94 -0.56 3.46
N THR A 146 9.71 -0.61 2.17
CA THR A 146 10.45 -1.46 1.22
C THR A 146 11.56 -0.64 0.57
N ALA A 147 12.81 -0.96 0.86
CA ALA A 147 13.98 -0.16 0.45
C ALA A 147 14.02 0.16 -1.06
N HIS A 148 13.52 -0.76 -1.88
CA HIS A 148 13.51 -0.62 -3.34
C HIS A 148 12.67 0.58 -3.84
N TYR A 149 11.61 0.95 -3.10
CA TYR A 149 10.67 2.02 -3.43
C TYR A 149 10.70 3.19 -2.44
N ALA A 150 11.51 3.09 -1.38
CA ALA A 150 11.59 4.12 -0.35
C ALA A 150 12.19 5.41 -0.90
N SER A 151 11.69 6.54 -0.43
CA SER A 151 12.19 7.87 -0.80
C SER A 151 13.63 8.09 -0.34
N LEU A 152 14.32 9.04 -0.94
CA LEU A 152 15.67 9.45 -0.51
C LEU A 152 15.67 9.87 0.97
N ASN A 153 14.67 10.63 1.41
CA ASN A 153 14.57 11.05 2.81
C ASN A 153 14.44 9.85 3.76
N THR A 154 13.69 8.83 3.38
CA THR A 154 13.57 7.59 4.17
C THR A 154 14.92 6.89 4.31
N HIS A 155 15.72 6.82 3.24
CA HIS A 155 17.08 6.26 3.28
C HIS A 155 18.04 7.09 4.14
N LEU A 156 17.85 8.41 4.22
CA LEU A 156 18.62 9.31 5.06
C LEU A 156 18.17 9.33 6.54
N GLY A 157 17.13 8.56 6.89
CA GLY A 157 16.60 8.53 8.25
C GLY A 157 15.75 9.75 8.62
N ILE A 158 15.29 10.52 7.63
CA ILE A 158 14.39 11.66 7.82
C ILE A 158 12.95 11.14 7.96
N SER A 159 12.18 11.73 8.86
CA SER A 159 10.79 11.32 9.08
C SER A 159 9.95 11.44 7.81
N GLN A 160 9.22 10.36 7.53
CA GLN A 160 8.37 10.27 6.36
C GLN A 160 7.13 11.17 6.49
N SER A 161 6.69 11.71 5.36
CA SER A 161 5.51 12.53 5.20
C SER A 161 4.81 12.21 3.86
N ARG A 162 3.80 13.00 3.49
CA ARG A 162 3.06 12.83 2.22
C ARG A 162 3.97 12.80 0.98
N ARG A 163 5.06 13.59 0.98
CA ARG A 163 6.01 13.67 -0.15
C ARG A 163 6.69 12.32 -0.41
N ASP A 164 6.95 11.55 0.65
CA ASP A 164 7.66 10.27 0.56
C ASP A 164 6.81 9.20 -0.09
N ASP A 165 5.50 9.16 0.21
CA ASP A 165 4.54 8.31 -0.52
C ASP A 165 4.47 8.69 -2.01
N MET A 166 4.48 10.00 -2.32
CA MET A 166 4.45 10.49 -3.71
C MET A 166 5.71 10.13 -4.47
N GLU A 167 6.89 10.23 -3.84
CA GLU A 167 8.18 9.81 -4.42
C GLU A 167 8.18 8.30 -4.71
N SER A 168 7.65 7.50 -3.77
CA SER A 168 7.50 6.05 -3.96
C SER A 168 6.58 5.70 -5.12
N ILE A 169 5.47 6.43 -5.33
CA ILE A 169 4.63 6.28 -6.54
C ILE A 169 5.44 6.56 -7.80
N GLY A 170 6.25 7.61 -7.81
CA GLY A 170 7.12 7.92 -8.93
C GLY A 170 8.05 6.76 -9.28
N TYR A 171 8.64 6.11 -8.29
CA TYR A 171 9.49 4.94 -8.47
C TYR A 171 8.72 3.72 -9.02
N VAL A 172 7.51 3.46 -8.53
CA VAL A 172 6.65 2.39 -9.07
C VAL A 172 6.33 2.64 -10.54
N LEU A 173 5.95 3.86 -10.90
CA LEU A 173 5.63 4.21 -12.30
C LEU A 173 6.86 4.14 -13.20
N MET A 174 8.03 4.53 -12.70
CA MET A 174 9.30 4.41 -13.41
C MET A 174 9.66 2.94 -13.69
N GLU A 175 9.46 2.05 -12.71
CA GLU A 175 9.67 0.62 -12.93
C GLU A 175 8.70 0.07 -13.99
N PHE A 176 7.42 0.44 -13.95
CA PHE A 176 6.44 -0.01 -14.94
C PHE A 176 6.77 0.48 -16.36
N LEU A 177 7.39 1.66 -16.47
CA LEU A 177 7.78 2.25 -17.74
C LEU A 177 9.06 1.63 -18.31
N SER A 178 10.06 1.40 -17.47
CA SER A 178 11.42 0.98 -17.87
C SER A 178 11.69 -0.53 -17.68
N GLY A 179 10.78 -1.26 -17.01
CA GLY A 179 10.94 -2.68 -16.69
C GLY A 179 11.84 -2.97 -15.48
N SER A 180 12.56 -1.97 -14.95
CA SER A 180 13.45 -2.11 -13.80
C SER A 180 13.81 -0.74 -13.21
N GLN A 181 14.26 -0.72 -11.96
CA GLN A 181 14.79 0.48 -11.35
C GLN A 181 16.25 0.74 -11.75
N PRO A 182 16.70 2.00 -11.80
CA PRO A 182 18.10 2.32 -12.17
C PRO A 182 19.14 1.67 -11.26
N TRP A 183 18.81 1.46 -9.99
CA TRP A 183 19.71 0.84 -8.99
C TRP A 183 19.77 -0.69 -9.08
N ASP A 184 18.85 -1.37 -9.76
CA ASP A 184 18.93 -2.82 -10.02
C ASP A 184 20.18 -3.22 -10.81
N LYS A 185 20.62 -2.36 -11.71
CA LYS A 185 21.79 -2.61 -12.57
C LYS A 185 23.11 -2.52 -11.80
N ARG A 186 23.20 -1.75 -10.73
CA ARG A 186 24.42 -1.61 -9.91
C ARG A 186 24.70 -2.89 -9.13
N ASN A 187 23.71 -3.54 -8.60
CA ASN A 187 23.87 -4.80 -7.85
C ASN A 187 24.41 -5.95 -8.71
N LYS A 188 24.17 -5.95 -10.02
CA LYS A 188 24.72 -6.98 -10.93
C LYS A 188 26.20 -6.79 -11.23
N LYS A 189 26.72 -5.55 -11.22
CA LYS A 189 28.15 -5.26 -11.46
C LYS A 189 29.00 -5.54 -10.21
N THR A 190 28.49 -5.34 -9.02
CA THR A 190 29.20 -5.59 -7.77
C THR A 190 29.35 -7.09 -7.48
N LYS A 191 28.37 -7.93 -7.85
CA LYS A 191 28.46 -9.40 -7.72
C LYS A 191 29.45 -10.07 -8.71
N LYS A 192 29.93 -9.35 -9.74
CA LYS A 192 30.95 -9.87 -10.67
C LYS A 192 32.40 -9.52 -10.26
N ARG A 193 32.58 -8.79 -9.14
CA ARG A 193 33.91 -8.37 -8.65
C ARG A 193 34.28 -8.98 -7.29
N LEU A 194 33.50 -9.94 -6.82
CA LEU A 194 33.81 -10.84 -5.69
C LEU A 194 33.87 -12.28 -6.20
#